data_679070fd2f98474603edfd1a9a804ba1
#
_entry.id   679070fd2f98474603edfd1a9a804ba1
#
_cell.length_a   1.000
_cell.length_b   1.000
_cell.length_c   1.000
_cell.angle_alpha   90.00
_cell.angle_beta   90.00
_cell.angle_gamma   90.00
#
_symmetry.space_group_name_H-M   'P 1'
#
loop_
_entity.id
_entity.type
_entity.pdbx_description
1 polymer ?
#
loop_
_entity_poly.entity_id
_entity_poly.type
_entity_poly.pdbx_seq_one_letter_code
_entity_poly.pdbx_strand_id
1 'polypeptide(L)'
;MIKINNVKDVFLCLLFFAFHCAGQSNDSRKFEDIISDAVIEVPSAELTDSDFFKSVDDLTIIHSYQVQEQIDWYLGYDYAGTVTAFERSQKYIPAIENIFEQEKDLPSELIYLPILESGFSPVAVSKSNAKGLWQFVSVTAEELDLMDDSYVDERNDIRKSTKAAVRHLKYLYSVFKNWEFALAAYNGGAGYVRSVMSKNPGMNYWQLAEANKFKRETALYVPRFAALLIIQKHLKSTTIYPKLSDLKYNYMKVTIETPATISDISKSFGISEKKIREFNPQLKGNVIPPYYKTYSLLIPNSESIAMLN
;
A
#
# COMPACT_ATOMS: atom_id res chain seq x y z
N MET A 1 8.21 30.30 -5.79
CA MET A 1 8.74 29.35 -4.79
C MET A 1 8.22 29.81 -3.43
N ILE A 2 7.13 29.22 -2.96
CA ILE A 2 6.52 29.56 -1.66
C ILE A 2 7.35 28.81 -0.61
N LYS A 3 7.99 29.51 0.30
CA LYS A 3 8.65 28.90 1.45
C LYS A 3 7.56 28.47 2.44
N ILE A 4 7.34 27.18 2.56
CA ILE A 4 6.44 26.60 3.54
C ILE A 4 7.20 26.54 4.87
N ASN A 5 6.84 27.39 5.81
CA ASN A 5 7.51 27.49 7.10
C ASN A 5 6.73 26.85 8.24
N ASN A 6 5.54 26.28 7.99
CA ASN A 6 4.68 25.75 9.03
C ASN A 6 3.70 24.73 8.44
N VAL A 7 3.21 23.79 9.26
CA VAL A 7 2.16 22.82 8.90
C VAL A 7 0.92 23.51 8.30
N LYS A 8 0.58 24.71 8.77
CA LYS A 8 -0.51 25.54 8.21
C LYS A 8 -0.30 25.89 6.73
N ASP A 9 0.94 26.10 6.30
CA ASP A 9 1.26 26.47 4.93
C ASP A 9 1.14 25.26 3.97
N VAL A 10 1.42 24.04 4.45
CA VAL A 10 1.20 22.79 3.69
C VAL A 10 -0.28 22.61 3.40
N PHE A 11 -1.14 22.82 4.42
CA PHE A 11 -2.58 22.71 4.26
C PHE A 11 -3.18 23.86 3.43
N LEU A 12 -2.59 25.04 3.46
CA LEU A 12 -3.02 26.17 2.63
C LEU A 12 -2.72 25.92 1.13
N CYS A 13 -1.61 25.27 0.81
CA CYS A 13 -1.30 24.83 -0.56
C CYS A 13 -2.29 23.77 -1.06
N LEU A 14 -2.74 22.86 -0.19
CA LEU A 14 -3.79 21.89 -0.52
C LEU A 14 -5.11 22.57 -0.88
N LEU A 15 -5.49 23.63 -0.19
CA LEU A 15 -6.69 24.44 -0.48
C LEU A 15 -6.61 25.10 -1.86
N PHE A 16 -5.47 25.64 -2.24
CA PHE A 16 -5.29 26.30 -3.55
C PHE A 16 -5.37 25.33 -4.73
N PHE A 17 -4.88 24.11 -4.58
CA PHE A 17 -4.91 23.09 -5.64
C PHE A 17 -6.28 22.42 -5.75
N ALA A 18 -6.94 22.12 -4.63
CA ALA A 18 -8.30 21.58 -4.63
C ALA A 18 -9.31 22.54 -5.30
N PHE A 19 -9.11 23.87 -5.16
CA PHE A 19 -9.94 24.88 -5.81
C PHE A 19 -9.77 24.94 -7.34
N HIS A 20 -8.63 24.50 -7.87
CA HIS A 20 -8.37 24.54 -9.31
C HIS A 20 -8.90 23.33 -10.08
N CYS A 21 -9.09 22.20 -9.39
CA CYS A 21 -9.58 20.95 -10.00
C CYS A 21 -11.04 20.62 -9.74
N ALA A 22 -11.66 21.22 -8.70
CA ALA A 22 -13.07 21.02 -8.39
C ALA A 22 -13.90 22.16 -8.95
N GLY A 23 -14.42 21.98 -10.15
CA GLY A 23 -15.53 22.80 -10.66
C GLY A 23 -16.74 22.67 -9.72
N GLN A 24 -17.01 23.75 -8.96
CA GLN A 24 -18.24 24.06 -8.26
C GLN A 24 -18.91 22.92 -7.43
N SER A 25 -18.52 22.81 -6.16
CA SER A 25 -19.41 22.34 -5.09
C SER A 25 -19.24 23.19 -3.83
N ASN A 26 -20.37 23.47 -3.17
CA ASN A 26 -20.55 24.43 -2.08
C ASN A 26 -20.00 23.97 -0.70
N ASP A 27 -18.95 23.13 -0.67
CA ASP A 27 -18.47 22.45 0.54
C ASP A 27 -17.10 22.96 1.07
N SER A 28 -16.61 24.10 0.54
CA SER A 28 -15.30 24.66 0.91
C SER A 28 -15.17 25.11 2.37
N ARG A 29 -16.29 25.47 3.03
CA ARG A 29 -16.28 25.95 4.42
C ARG A 29 -16.01 24.85 5.46
N LYS A 30 -16.43 23.60 5.21
CA LYS A 30 -16.21 22.47 6.13
C LYS A 30 -14.77 22.01 6.19
N PHE A 31 -14.00 22.22 5.12
CA PHE A 31 -12.60 21.80 5.05
C PHE A 31 -11.68 22.75 5.83
N GLU A 32 -11.93 24.06 5.78
CA GLU A 32 -11.19 25.07 6.54
C GLU A 32 -11.43 24.94 8.06
N ASP A 33 -12.67 24.65 8.47
CA ASP A 33 -13.05 24.46 9.87
C ASP A 33 -12.39 23.20 10.48
N ILE A 34 -12.31 22.10 9.71
CA ILE A 34 -11.68 20.83 10.16
C ILE A 34 -10.18 20.99 10.35
N ILE A 35 -9.53 21.81 9.53
CA ILE A 35 -8.06 22.03 9.61
C ILE A 35 -7.72 22.97 10.77
N SER A 36 -8.55 23.97 11.07
CA SER A 36 -8.28 24.91 12.16
C SER A 36 -8.30 24.25 13.53
N ASP A 37 -9.17 23.24 13.70
CA ASP A 37 -9.31 22.50 14.96
C ASP A 37 -8.27 21.37 15.16
N ALA A 38 -7.60 20.95 14.07
CA ALA A 38 -6.59 19.87 14.11
C ALA A 38 -5.16 20.32 14.49
N VAL A 39 -4.95 21.62 14.71
CA VAL A 39 -3.66 22.13 15.17
C VAL A 39 -3.54 21.94 16.68
N ILE A 40 -3.27 20.71 17.10
CA ILE A 40 -2.82 20.43 18.46
C ILE A 40 -1.34 20.81 18.54
N GLU A 41 -0.99 21.75 19.42
CA GLU A 41 0.39 21.97 19.82
C GLU A 41 0.87 20.71 20.57
N VAL A 42 1.56 19.82 19.87
CA VAL A 42 2.19 18.65 20.50
C VAL A 42 3.63 19.03 20.85
N PRO A 43 4.09 18.82 22.09
CA PRO A 43 5.49 19.05 22.47
C PRO A 43 6.43 18.20 21.61
N SER A 44 7.62 18.72 21.30
CA SER A 44 8.68 17.99 20.61
C SER A 44 9.09 16.76 21.43
N ALA A 45 8.47 15.63 21.21
CA ALA A 45 8.86 14.37 21.81
C ALA A 45 9.93 13.71 20.93
N GLU A 46 11.03 13.26 21.54
CA GLU A 46 11.98 12.38 20.86
C GLU A 46 11.24 11.09 20.44
N LEU A 47 11.30 10.73 19.16
CA LEU A 47 10.73 9.50 18.66
C LEU A 47 11.48 8.32 19.28
N THR A 48 10.81 7.58 20.14
CA THR A 48 11.36 6.38 20.77
C THR A 48 11.01 5.13 19.96
N ASP A 49 11.90 4.14 19.96
CA ASP A 49 11.89 2.96 19.09
C ASP A 49 10.66 2.04 19.19
N SER A 50 9.77 2.25 20.17
CA SER A 50 8.77 1.23 20.51
C SER A 50 7.41 1.39 19.84
N ASP A 51 7.12 2.51 19.14
CA ASP A 51 5.74 2.84 18.79
C ASP A 51 5.56 3.56 17.44
N PHE A 52 6.16 3.05 16.33
CA PHE A 52 5.99 3.65 15.01
C PHE A 52 4.51 3.89 14.66
N PHE A 53 3.67 2.86 14.76
CA PHE A 53 2.25 3.00 14.42
C PHE A 53 1.50 3.92 15.39
N LYS A 54 1.82 3.88 16.68
CA LYS A 54 1.26 4.81 17.66
C LYS A 54 1.69 6.25 17.37
N SER A 55 2.96 6.50 17.00
CA SER A 55 3.42 7.84 16.62
C SER A 55 2.71 8.38 15.35
N VAL A 56 2.31 7.51 14.44
CA VAL A 56 1.44 7.85 13.30
C VAL A 56 0.03 8.16 13.77
N ASP A 57 -0.52 7.36 14.69
CA ASP A 57 -1.87 7.54 15.21
C ASP A 57 -2.02 8.82 16.01
N ASP A 58 -1.06 9.11 16.87
CA ASP A 58 -1.01 10.33 17.70
C ASP A 58 -0.51 11.55 16.88
N LEU A 59 -0.18 11.36 15.61
CA LEU A 59 0.42 12.36 14.72
C LEU A 59 1.75 12.95 15.24
N THR A 60 2.39 12.34 16.22
CA THR A 60 3.66 12.86 16.78
C THR A 60 4.80 12.74 15.78
N ILE A 61 4.79 11.74 14.91
CA ILE A 61 5.78 11.53 13.86
C ILE A 61 5.78 12.64 12.80
N ILE A 62 4.70 13.44 12.70
CA ILE A 62 4.60 14.56 11.74
C ILE A 62 5.64 15.65 12.00
N HIS A 63 6.16 15.73 13.22
CA HIS A 63 7.24 16.66 13.57
C HIS A 63 8.60 16.23 13.02
N SER A 64 8.72 14.99 12.51
CA SER A 64 9.91 14.57 11.78
C SER A 64 10.01 15.33 10.45
N TYR A 65 11.11 16.05 10.26
CA TYR A 65 11.41 16.75 9.01
C TYR A 65 11.35 15.79 7.80
N GLN A 66 11.88 14.58 7.96
CA GLN A 66 11.88 13.58 6.89
C GLN A 66 10.46 13.17 6.48
N VAL A 67 9.52 13.07 7.43
CA VAL A 67 8.12 12.75 7.15
C VAL A 67 7.41 13.92 6.48
N GLN A 68 7.66 15.14 6.93
CA GLN A 68 7.08 16.34 6.31
C GLN A 68 7.50 16.50 4.85
N GLU A 69 8.78 16.33 4.55
CA GLU A 69 9.24 16.35 3.15
C GLU A 69 8.50 15.34 2.26
N GLN A 70 8.18 14.16 2.80
CA GLN A 70 7.45 13.15 2.03
C GLN A 70 5.97 13.51 1.88
N ILE A 71 5.34 14.09 2.90
CA ILE A 71 3.96 14.62 2.78
C ILE A 71 3.91 15.68 1.67
N ASP A 72 4.82 16.64 1.69
CA ASP A 72 4.91 17.70 0.69
C ASP A 72 5.14 17.13 -0.72
N TRP A 73 5.97 16.10 -0.84
CA TRP A 73 6.23 15.43 -2.09
C TRP A 73 4.97 14.74 -2.65
N TYR A 74 4.26 13.97 -1.82
CA TYR A 74 3.05 13.24 -2.24
C TYR A 74 1.88 14.17 -2.57
N LEU A 75 1.73 15.25 -1.83
CA LEU A 75 0.63 16.20 -2.00
C LEU A 75 0.93 17.31 -3.00
N GLY A 76 2.20 17.52 -3.32
CA GLY A 76 2.64 18.51 -4.31
C GLY A 76 3.08 17.86 -5.61
N TYR A 77 4.29 17.31 -5.62
CA TYR A 77 4.94 16.81 -6.84
C TYR A 77 4.24 15.59 -7.43
N ASP A 78 3.84 14.60 -6.60
CA ASP A 78 3.21 13.35 -7.05
C ASP A 78 1.73 13.27 -6.67
N TYR A 79 1.03 14.39 -6.64
CA TYR A 79 -0.38 14.43 -6.25
C TYR A 79 -1.26 13.48 -7.07
N ALA A 80 -1.16 13.51 -8.40
CA ALA A 80 -1.96 12.67 -9.28
C ALA A 80 -1.65 11.18 -9.09
N GLY A 81 -0.37 10.82 -8.91
CA GLY A 81 0.06 9.45 -8.62
C GLY A 81 -0.48 8.97 -7.28
N THR A 82 -0.40 9.82 -6.27
CA THR A 82 -0.91 9.56 -4.91
C THR A 82 -2.42 9.31 -4.93
N VAL A 83 -3.21 10.19 -5.54
CA VAL A 83 -4.67 10.02 -5.69
C VAL A 83 -4.98 8.71 -6.41
N THR A 84 -4.33 8.47 -7.54
CA THR A 84 -4.54 7.24 -8.32
C THR A 84 -4.23 5.97 -7.51
N ALA A 85 -3.18 6.00 -6.67
CA ALA A 85 -2.82 4.87 -5.82
C ALA A 85 -3.88 4.60 -4.74
N PHE A 86 -4.41 5.65 -4.11
CA PHE A 86 -5.49 5.53 -3.14
C PHE A 86 -6.80 5.06 -3.79
N GLU A 87 -7.15 5.54 -4.97
CA GLU A 87 -8.32 5.07 -5.74
C GLU A 87 -8.20 3.58 -6.09
N ARG A 88 -7.03 3.14 -6.58
CA ARG A 88 -6.78 1.72 -6.84
C ARG A 88 -6.87 0.86 -5.58
N SER A 89 -6.40 1.38 -4.46
CA SER A 89 -6.41 0.65 -3.19
C SER A 89 -7.82 0.21 -2.79
N GLN A 90 -8.83 1.04 -3.05
CA GLN A 90 -10.23 0.77 -2.71
C GLN A 90 -10.72 -0.55 -3.31
N LYS A 91 -10.23 -0.91 -4.49
CA LYS A 91 -10.60 -2.16 -5.17
C LYS A 91 -10.07 -3.41 -4.48
N TYR A 92 -8.89 -3.33 -3.87
CA TYR A 92 -8.17 -4.51 -3.40
C TYR A 92 -8.10 -4.61 -1.87
N ILE A 93 -8.24 -3.49 -1.16
CA ILE A 93 -8.20 -3.45 0.32
C ILE A 93 -9.16 -4.47 0.94
N PRO A 94 -10.43 -4.65 0.53
CA PRO A 94 -11.30 -5.64 1.18
C PRO A 94 -10.76 -7.07 1.12
N ALA A 95 -10.06 -7.44 0.03
CA ALA A 95 -9.44 -8.75 -0.10
C ALA A 95 -8.19 -8.91 0.78
N ILE A 96 -7.44 -7.83 0.94
CA ILE A 96 -6.22 -7.77 1.76
C ILE A 96 -6.61 -7.76 3.24
N GLU A 97 -7.55 -6.92 3.62
CA GLU A 97 -8.08 -6.77 4.99
C GLU A 97 -8.56 -8.10 5.55
N ASN A 98 -9.35 -8.86 4.79
CA ASN A 98 -9.80 -10.20 5.18
C ASN A 98 -8.67 -11.18 5.51
N ILE A 99 -7.48 -11.00 4.90
CA ILE A 99 -6.30 -11.82 5.19
C ILE A 99 -5.61 -11.30 6.47
N PHE A 100 -5.49 -9.98 6.62
CA PHE A 100 -4.86 -9.36 7.77
C PHE A 100 -5.66 -9.54 9.07
N GLU A 101 -7.01 -9.52 9.02
CA GLU A 101 -7.88 -9.76 10.16
C GLU A 101 -7.67 -11.14 10.82
N GLN A 102 -7.15 -12.12 10.07
CA GLN A 102 -6.78 -13.43 10.59
C GLN A 102 -5.46 -13.43 11.35
N GLU A 103 -4.72 -12.31 11.31
CA GLU A 103 -3.35 -12.17 11.80
C GLU A 103 -3.26 -11.09 12.90
N LYS A 104 -3.74 -11.44 14.10
CA LYS A 104 -3.94 -10.51 15.23
C LYS A 104 -2.69 -9.76 15.68
N ASP A 105 -1.49 -10.29 15.39
CA ASP A 105 -0.21 -9.73 15.82
C ASP A 105 0.41 -8.79 14.78
N LEU A 106 -0.32 -8.48 13.71
CA LEU A 106 0.18 -7.64 12.62
C LEU A 106 -0.58 -6.30 12.62
N PRO A 107 0.13 -5.16 12.62
CA PRO A 107 -0.52 -3.84 12.50
C PRO A 107 -1.38 -3.75 11.25
N SER A 108 -2.63 -3.30 11.41
CA SER A 108 -3.60 -3.18 10.32
C SER A 108 -3.18 -2.19 9.25
N GLU A 109 -2.38 -1.19 9.61
CA GLU A 109 -1.87 -0.13 8.74
C GLU A 109 -0.98 -0.68 7.61
N LEU A 110 -0.36 -1.84 7.82
CA LEU A 110 0.49 -2.49 6.82
C LEU A 110 -0.27 -2.89 5.54
N ILE A 111 -1.62 -2.91 5.57
CA ILE A 111 -2.46 -3.09 4.36
C ILE A 111 -2.22 -1.98 3.32
N TYR A 112 -1.70 -0.82 3.72
CA TYR A 112 -1.39 0.32 2.84
C TYR A 112 0.03 0.28 2.25
N LEU A 113 0.89 -0.66 2.67
CA LEU A 113 2.24 -0.79 2.14
C LEU A 113 2.29 -0.91 0.60
N PRO A 114 1.33 -1.57 -0.07
CA PRO A 114 1.27 -1.60 -1.54
C PRO A 114 1.12 -0.23 -2.22
N ILE A 115 0.68 0.83 -1.51
CA ILE A 115 0.70 2.19 -2.09
C ILE A 115 2.15 2.58 -2.36
N LEU A 116 3.03 2.38 -1.39
CA LEU A 116 4.45 2.69 -1.51
C LEU A 116 5.16 1.79 -2.53
N GLU A 117 4.81 0.50 -2.57
CA GLU A 117 5.48 -0.50 -3.39
C GLU A 117 5.12 -0.39 -4.88
N SER A 118 3.83 -0.27 -5.19
CA SER A 118 3.33 -0.43 -6.57
C SER A 118 2.30 0.63 -6.99
N GLY A 119 1.99 1.62 -6.14
CA GLY A 119 0.82 2.46 -6.33
C GLY A 119 -0.47 1.64 -6.38
N PHE A 120 -0.53 0.56 -5.61
CA PHE A 120 -1.61 -0.43 -5.60
C PHE A 120 -1.89 -1.08 -6.96
N SER A 121 -0.88 -1.23 -7.83
CA SER A 121 -1.03 -1.89 -9.12
C SER A 121 -0.62 -3.37 -9.03
N PRO A 122 -1.56 -4.31 -9.21
CA PRO A 122 -1.24 -5.74 -9.13
C PRO A 122 -0.40 -6.26 -10.31
N VAL A 123 -0.20 -5.43 -11.31
CA VAL A 123 0.60 -5.75 -12.51
C VAL A 123 1.87 -4.89 -12.61
N ALA A 124 2.22 -4.16 -11.56
CA ALA A 124 3.42 -3.34 -11.54
C ALA A 124 4.68 -4.21 -11.69
N VAL A 125 5.64 -3.70 -12.46
CA VAL A 125 6.96 -4.31 -12.65
C VAL A 125 8.03 -3.23 -12.45
N SER A 126 8.93 -3.45 -11.51
CA SER A 126 10.05 -2.54 -11.25
C SER A 126 11.25 -2.82 -12.19
N LYS A 127 12.25 -1.92 -12.15
CA LYS A 127 13.51 -2.11 -12.88
C LYS A 127 14.28 -3.35 -12.43
N SER A 128 14.12 -3.78 -11.17
CA SER A 128 14.71 -5.00 -10.61
C SER A 128 13.85 -6.24 -10.82
N ASN A 129 12.81 -6.15 -11.67
CA ASN A 129 11.85 -7.22 -11.93
C ASN A 129 11.07 -7.67 -10.67
N ALA A 130 10.92 -6.78 -9.68
CA ALA A 130 9.95 -6.98 -8.62
C ALA A 130 8.54 -6.79 -9.19
N LYS A 131 7.56 -7.59 -8.78
CA LYS A 131 6.23 -7.62 -9.39
C LYS A 131 5.08 -7.62 -8.38
N GLY A 132 3.93 -7.15 -8.86
CA GLY A 132 2.66 -7.19 -8.16
C GLY A 132 2.49 -6.11 -7.11
N LEU A 133 1.44 -6.24 -6.30
CA LEU A 133 1.11 -5.27 -5.25
C LEU A 133 2.27 -5.08 -4.26
N TRP A 134 2.90 -6.18 -3.86
CA TRP A 134 3.89 -6.26 -2.79
C TRP A 134 5.34 -6.20 -3.30
N GLN A 135 5.56 -6.07 -4.60
CA GLN A 135 6.84 -5.91 -5.27
C GLN A 135 7.89 -6.97 -4.87
N PHE A 136 7.49 -8.23 -4.83
CA PHE A 136 8.45 -9.31 -4.60
C PHE A 136 9.36 -9.52 -5.80
N VAL A 137 10.68 -9.53 -5.57
CA VAL A 137 11.67 -10.03 -6.52
C VAL A 137 11.60 -11.56 -6.59
N SER A 138 12.11 -12.16 -7.68
CA SER A 138 11.98 -13.61 -7.92
C SER A 138 12.54 -14.47 -6.78
N VAL A 139 13.70 -14.11 -6.23
CA VAL A 139 14.32 -14.87 -5.13
C VAL A 139 13.43 -14.88 -3.88
N THR A 140 12.91 -13.70 -3.47
CA THR A 140 12.01 -13.62 -2.32
C THR A 140 10.68 -14.31 -2.59
N ALA A 141 10.18 -14.26 -3.82
CA ALA A 141 8.95 -14.93 -4.23
C ALA A 141 9.09 -16.46 -4.10
N GLU A 142 10.23 -17.02 -4.53
CA GLU A 142 10.54 -18.45 -4.39
C GLU A 142 10.63 -18.87 -2.92
N GLU A 143 11.33 -18.10 -2.07
CA GLU A 143 11.40 -18.31 -0.62
C GLU A 143 10.03 -18.27 0.06
N LEU A 144 9.05 -17.58 -0.54
CA LEU A 144 7.69 -17.42 -0.05
C LEU A 144 6.68 -18.34 -0.75
N ASP A 145 7.12 -19.33 -1.51
CA ASP A 145 6.31 -20.29 -2.26
C ASP A 145 5.36 -19.65 -3.28
N LEU A 146 5.76 -18.54 -3.90
CA LEU A 146 5.04 -17.90 -4.99
C LEU A 146 5.56 -18.44 -6.34
N MET A 147 4.69 -19.12 -7.06
CA MET A 147 5.02 -19.75 -8.34
C MET A 147 5.15 -18.71 -9.46
N ASP A 148 6.16 -18.88 -10.30
CA ASP A 148 6.33 -18.16 -11.57
C ASP A 148 6.68 -19.15 -12.68
N ASP A 149 5.69 -19.52 -13.51
CA ASP A 149 5.85 -20.48 -14.62
C ASP A 149 5.25 -19.95 -15.93
N SER A 150 5.00 -20.83 -16.89
CA SER A 150 4.40 -20.46 -18.18
C SER A 150 2.93 -20.05 -18.10
N TYR A 151 2.21 -20.42 -17.04
CA TYR A 151 0.76 -20.19 -16.89
C TYR A 151 0.46 -19.05 -15.92
N VAL A 152 1.23 -18.93 -14.84
CA VAL A 152 0.97 -17.98 -13.76
C VAL A 152 2.25 -17.27 -13.30
N ASP A 153 2.07 -16.07 -12.78
CA ASP A 153 3.03 -15.39 -11.92
C ASP A 153 2.29 -14.96 -10.63
N GLU A 154 2.47 -15.73 -9.56
CA GLU A 154 1.72 -15.57 -8.32
C GLU A 154 2.12 -14.33 -7.51
N ARG A 155 3.18 -13.64 -7.90
CA ARG A 155 3.49 -12.30 -7.37
C ARG A 155 2.38 -11.30 -7.72
N ASN A 156 1.67 -11.54 -8.83
CA ASN A 156 0.53 -10.75 -9.27
C ASN A 156 -0.80 -11.23 -8.66
N ASP A 157 -0.85 -12.41 -8.05
CA ASP A 157 -2.05 -12.90 -7.35
C ASP A 157 -2.26 -12.11 -6.07
N ILE A 158 -3.35 -11.37 -5.99
CA ILE A 158 -3.65 -10.46 -4.89
C ILE A 158 -3.66 -11.21 -3.54
N ARG A 159 -4.27 -12.40 -3.51
CA ARG A 159 -4.43 -13.16 -2.26
C ARG A 159 -3.18 -13.93 -1.88
N LYS A 160 -2.54 -14.59 -2.84
CA LYS A 160 -1.31 -15.37 -2.57
C LYS A 160 -0.16 -14.46 -2.19
N SER A 161 0.04 -13.37 -2.94
CA SER A 161 1.09 -12.41 -2.63
C SER A 161 0.83 -11.67 -1.30
N THR A 162 -0.43 -11.39 -0.94
CA THR A 162 -0.74 -10.82 0.38
C THR A 162 -0.42 -11.80 1.51
N LYS A 163 -0.77 -13.09 1.38
CA LYS A 163 -0.39 -14.10 2.38
C LYS A 163 1.14 -14.23 2.50
N ALA A 164 1.85 -14.15 1.38
CA ALA A 164 3.31 -14.13 1.37
C ALA A 164 3.85 -12.89 2.09
N ALA A 165 3.28 -11.70 1.83
CA ALA A 165 3.65 -10.45 2.49
C ALA A 165 3.45 -10.50 4.01
N VAL A 166 2.33 -11.05 4.46
CA VAL A 166 2.07 -11.30 5.88
C VAL A 166 3.17 -12.16 6.51
N ARG A 167 3.51 -13.31 5.90
CA ARG A 167 4.60 -14.17 6.40
C ARG A 167 5.93 -13.44 6.42
N HIS A 168 6.24 -12.69 5.37
CA HIS A 168 7.50 -11.95 5.26
C HIS A 168 7.61 -10.83 6.29
N LEU A 169 6.56 -10.03 6.48
CA LEU A 169 6.51 -8.96 7.48
C LEU A 169 6.65 -9.52 8.91
N LYS A 170 5.95 -10.62 9.23
CA LYS A 170 6.12 -11.32 10.51
C LYS A 170 7.55 -11.81 10.73
N TYR A 171 8.15 -12.40 9.70
CA TYR A 171 9.56 -12.81 9.76
C TYR A 171 10.47 -11.63 10.03
N LEU A 172 10.34 -10.53 9.29
CA LEU A 172 11.18 -9.35 9.47
C LEU A 172 11.00 -8.75 10.88
N TYR A 173 9.77 -8.64 11.36
CA TYR A 173 9.52 -8.18 12.72
C TYR A 173 10.09 -9.15 13.76
N SER A 174 10.05 -10.46 13.52
CA SER A 174 10.66 -11.43 14.44
C SER A 174 12.18 -11.26 14.57
N VAL A 175 12.83 -10.81 13.49
CA VAL A 175 14.28 -10.57 13.42
C VAL A 175 14.68 -9.27 14.11
N PHE A 176 13.93 -8.19 13.86
CA PHE A 176 14.33 -6.84 14.27
C PHE A 176 13.65 -6.37 15.55
N LYS A 177 12.49 -6.94 15.91
CA LYS A 177 11.65 -6.53 17.04
C LYS A 177 11.28 -5.03 17.06
N ASN A 178 11.38 -4.39 15.89
CA ASN A 178 11.13 -2.97 15.68
C ASN A 178 10.59 -2.80 14.25
N TRP A 179 9.52 -2.02 14.10
CA TRP A 179 8.85 -1.89 12.81
C TRP A 179 9.61 -1.04 11.80
N GLU A 180 10.29 0.01 12.25
CA GLU A 180 11.10 0.84 11.35
C GLU A 180 12.22 0.00 10.71
N PHE A 181 12.91 -0.82 11.49
CA PHE A 181 13.94 -1.73 10.95
C PHE A 181 13.33 -2.86 10.12
N ALA A 182 12.16 -3.38 10.48
CA ALA A 182 11.46 -4.38 9.68
C ALA A 182 11.04 -3.82 8.31
N LEU A 183 10.49 -2.61 8.27
CA LEU A 183 10.14 -1.91 7.04
C LEU A 183 11.37 -1.56 6.21
N ALA A 184 12.44 -1.07 6.83
CA ALA A 184 13.72 -0.84 6.16
C ALA A 184 14.27 -2.15 5.54
N ALA A 185 14.11 -3.28 6.23
CA ALA A 185 14.53 -4.59 5.76
C ALA A 185 13.61 -5.16 4.66
N TYR A 186 12.35 -4.83 4.66
CA TYR A 186 11.44 -5.14 3.55
C TYR A 186 11.95 -4.52 2.24
N ASN A 187 12.33 -3.24 2.28
CA ASN A 187 12.89 -2.53 1.13
C ASN A 187 14.32 -2.96 0.76
N GLY A 188 15.22 -2.95 1.74
CA GLY A 188 16.67 -3.08 1.51
C GLY A 188 17.21 -4.49 1.69
N GLY A 189 16.44 -5.40 2.25
CA GLY A 189 16.84 -6.75 2.63
C GLY A 189 17.41 -6.84 4.07
N ALA A 190 17.03 -7.91 4.79
CA ALA A 190 17.38 -8.11 6.19
C ALA A 190 18.89 -8.15 6.46
N GLY A 191 19.66 -8.77 5.55
CA GLY A 191 21.12 -8.84 5.66
C GLY A 191 21.79 -7.47 5.61
N TYR A 192 21.31 -6.60 4.71
CA TYR A 192 21.82 -5.23 4.58
C TYR A 192 21.54 -4.42 5.84
N VAL A 193 20.28 -4.42 6.33
CA VAL A 193 19.91 -3.65 7.51
C VAL A 193 20.67 -4.11 8.74
N ARG A 194 20.80 -5.43 8.96
CA ARG A 194 21.66 -5.99 10.04
C ARG A 194 23.11 -5.52 9.95
N SER A 195 23.67 -5.47 8.74
CA SER A 195 25.04 -4.97 8.54
C SER A 195 25.18 -3.49 8.88
N VAL A 196 24.18 -2.66 8.57
CA VAL A 196 24.19 -1.25 8.95
C VAL A 196 24.11 -1.09 10.47
N MET A 197 23.18 -1.80 11.13
CA MET A 197 23.01 -1.76 12.58
C MET A 197 24.28 -2.22 13.31
N SER A 198 24.90 -3.30 12.88
CA SER A 198 26.13 -3.84 13.53
C SER A 198 27.31 -2.88 13.47
N LYS A 199 27.38 -2.06 12.41
CA LYS A 199 28.43 -1.04 12.23
C LYS A 199 28.14 0.25 12.99
N ASN A 200 26.94 0.45 13.50
CA ASN A 200 26.48 1.67 14.16
C ASN A 200 25.67 1.30 15.42
N PRO A 201 26.29 0.67 16.43
CA PRO A 201 25.56 0.16 17.58
C PRO A 201 24.90 1.30 18.38
N GLY A 202 23.66 1.07 18.85
CA GLY A 202 22.90 1.99 19.67
C GLY A 202 22.16 3.09 18.89
N MET A 203 22.33 3.18 17.57
CA MET A 203 21.56 4.11 16.76
C MET A 203 20.22 3.51 16.34
N ASN A 204 19.15 4.28 16.51
CA ASN A 204 17.84 3.92 15.97
C ASN A 204 17.74 4.18 14.47
N TYR A 205 16.60 3.78 13.84
CA TYR A 205 16.40 3.96 12.40
C TYR A 205 16.55 5.42 11.96
N TRP A 206 15.93 6.36 12.68
CA TRP A 206 15.91 7.78 12.34
C TRP A 206 17.31 8.39 12.38
N GLN A 207 18.09 8.07 13.41
CA GLN A 207 19.49 8.49 13.54
C GLN A 207 20.36 7.92 12.41
N LEU A 208 20.14 6.65 12.04
CA LEU A 208 20.86 6.03 10.93
C LEU A 208 20.51 6.67 9.57
N ALA A 209 19.24 7.00 9.36
CA ALA A 209 18.76 7.67 8.16
C ALA A 209 19.35 9.09 8.05
N GLU A 210 19.28 9.88 9.11
CA GLU A 210 19.83 11.24 9.19
C GLU A 210 21.35 11.27 8.99
N ALA A 211 22.06 10.33 9.60
CA ALA A 211 23.51 10.18 9.47
C ALA A 211 23.94 9.55 8.12
N ASN A 212 23.03 9.38 7.16
CA ASN A 212 23.29 8.78 5.84
C ASN A 212 23.95 7.39 5.90
N LYS A 213 23.60 6.56 6.89
CA LYS A 213 24.12 5.19 7.03
C LYS A 213 23.38 4.20 6.13
N PHE A 214 22.12 4.47 5.82
CA PHE A 214 21.36 3.73 4.83
C PHE A 214 21.55 4.28 3.40
N LYS A 215 21.33 3.42 2.39
CA LYS A 215 21.09 3.89 1.03
C LYS A 215 19.87 4.81 1.04
N ARG A 216 19.86 5.83 0.17
CA ARG A 216 18.80 6.85 0.11
C ARG A 216 17.39 6.25 0.04
N GLU A 217 17.20 5.21 -0.75
CA GLU A 217 15.89 4.53 -0.90
C GLU A 217 15.42 3.96 0.44
N THR A 218 16.27 3.20 1.13
CA THR A 218 15.96 2.62 2.44
C THR A 218 15.81 3.68 3.53
N ALA A 219 16.61 4.76 3.51
CA ALA A 219 16.49 5.88 4.44
C ALA A 219 15.19 6.67 4.28
N LEU A 220 14.58 6.65 3.10
CA LEU A 220 13.30 7.34 2.82
C LEU A 220 12.10 6.42 2.94
N TYR A 221 12.29 5.10 3.09
CA TYR A 221 11.20 4.13 3.03
C TYR A 221 10.21 4.31 4.18
N VAL A 222 10.69 4.36 5.42
CA VAL A 222 9.84 4.55 6.61
C VAL A 222 9.18 5.94 6.63
N PRO A 223 9.92 7.06 6.38
CA PRO A 223 9.30 8.38 6.25
C PRO A 223 8.19 8.43 5.19
N ARG A 224 8.39 7.79 4.03
CA ARG A 224 7.38 7.71 2.97
C ARG A 224 6.15 6.94 3.40
N PHE A 225 6.34 5.82 4.06
CA PHE A 225 5.21 5.03 4.56
C PHE A 225 4.44 5.78 5.65
N ALA A 226 5.12 6.42 6.59
CA ALA A 226 4.49 7.27 7.58
C ALA A 226 3.67 8.40 6.95
N ALA A 227 4.22 9.09 5.96
CA ALA A 227 3.52 10.15 5.22
C ALA A 227 2.25 9.64 4.54
N LEU A 228 2.31 8.48 3.88
CA LEU A 228 1.13 7.85 3.26
C LEU A 228 0.06 7.46 4.26
N LEU A 229 0.43 6.98 5.45
CA LEU A 229 -0.52 6.65 6.51
C LEU A 229 -1.20 7.91 7.06
N ILE A 230 -0.46 9.01 7.24
CA ILE A 230 -1.01 10.30 7.67
C ILE A 230 -1.98 10.84 6.62
N ILE A 231 -1.60 10.81 5.34
CA ILE A 231 -2.47 11.23 4.23
C ILE A 231 -3.74 10.37 4.19
N GLN A 232 -3.61 9.04 4.33
CA GLN A 232 -4.73 8.11 4.33
C GLN A 232 -5.70 8.38 5.50
N LYS A 233 -5.16 8.61 6.69
CA LYS A 233 -5.96 8.95 7.88
C LYS A 233 -6.74 10.23 7.67
N HIS A 234 -6.12 11.23 7.07
CA HIS A 234 -6.76 12.49 6.73
C HIS A 234 -7.84 12.31 5.66
N LEU A 235 -7.58 11.57 4.58
CA LEU A 235 -8.56 11.28 3.54
C LEU A 235 -9.79 10.55 4.08
N LYS A 236 -9.63 9.63 5.02
CA LYS A 236 -10.76 8.95 5.70
C LYS A 236 -11.64 9.90 6.54
N SER A 237 -11.06 10.95 7.08
CA SER A 237 -11.79 11.93 7.88
C SER A 237 -12.59 12.93 7.03
N THR A 238 -12.32 13.00 5.72
CA THR A 238 -13.00 13.91 4.78
C THR A 238 -14.11 13.19 4.03
N THR A 239 -15.22 13.93 3.74
CA THR A 239 -16.35 13.42 2.95
C THR A 239 -16.02 13.22 1.46
N ILE A 240 -14.82 13.58 1.03
CA ILE A 240 -14.34 13.49 -0.36
C ILE A 240 -14.06 12.02 -0.76
N TYR A 241 -13.73 11.17 0.22
CA TYR A 241 -13.58 9.73 -0.03
C TYR A 241 -14.87 9.00 0.35
N PRO A 242 -15.49 8.27 -0.59
CA PRO A 242 -16.59 7.38 -0.23
C PRO A 242 -16.07 6.45 0.87
N LYS A 243 -16.88 6.25 1.92
CA LYS A 243 -16.51 5.32 2.99
C LYS A 243 -16.11 4.01 2.34
N LEU A 244 -14.93 3.51 2.63
CA LEU A 244 -14.45 2.20 2.15
C LEU A 244 -15.47 1.07 2.37
N SER A 245 -16.34 1.23 3.39
CA SER A 245 -17.48 0.35 3.65
C SER A 245 -18.55 0.36 2.54
N ASP A 246 -18.64 1.41 1.73
CA ASP A 246 -19.66 1.56 0.71
C ASP A 246 -19.22 0.98 -0.65
N LEU A 247 -17.91 0.78 -0.81
CA LEU A 247 -17.31 0.12 -1.97
C LEU A 247 -17.13 -1.38 -1.70
N LYS A 248 -18.21 -2.08 -1.43
CA LYS A 248 -18.20 -3.56 -1.45
C LYS A 248 -17.93 -4.00 -2.88
N TYR A 249 -16.65 -4.19 -3.23
CA TYR A 249 -16.31 -4.98 -4.41
C TYR A 249 -16.79 -6.41 -4.17
N ASN A 250 -18.00 -6.65 -4.63
CA ASN A 250 -18.62 -7.96 -4.56
C ASN A 250 -17.99 -8.85 -5.62
N TYR A 251 -16.89 -9.50 -5.28
CA TYR A 251 -16.35 -10.60 -6.04
C TYR A 251 -16.61 -11.91 -5.28
N MET A 252 -16.80 -12.98 -6.02
CA MET A 252 -16.86 -14.32 -5.47
C MET A 252 -15.61 -15.10 -5.83
N LYS A 253 -15.17 -15.96 -4.94
CA LYS A 253 -14.17 -16.98 -5.24
C LYS A 253 -14.89 -18.15 -5.88
N VAL A 254 -14.53 -18.49 -7.12
CA VAL A 254 -15.02 -19.67 -7.81
C VAL A 254 -13.91 -20.68 -7.97
N THR A 255 -14.26 -21.96 -7.92
CA THR A 255 -13.34 -23.07 -8.18
C THR A 255 -13.67 -23.66 -9.53
N ILE A 256 -12.69 -23.67 -10.44
CA ILE A 256 -12.82 -24.13 -11.81
C ILE A 256 -12.11 -25.48 -11.93
N GLU A 257 -12.76 -26.46 -12.53
CA GLU A 257 -12.12 -27.71 -12.94
C GLU A 257 -11.17 -27.44 -14.12
N THR A 258 -10.06 -28.12 -14.15
CA THR A 258 -9.07 -27.97 -15.23
C THR A 258 -8.93 -29.27 -16.01
N PRO A 259 -8.59 -29.23 -17.29
CA PRO A 259 -8.21 -28.05 -18.08
C PRO A 259 -9.39 -27.14 -18.45
N ALA A 260 -9.19 -25.83 -18.41
CA ALA A 260 -10.16 -24.83 -18.82
C ALA A 260 -9.45 -23.62 -19.45
N THR A 261 -10.15 -22.84 -20.26
CA THR A 261 -9.65 -21.60 -20.82
C THR A 261 -10.39 -20.38 -20.23
N ILE A 262 -9.78 -19.21 -20.32
CA ILE A 262 -10.47 -17.96 -19.93
C ILE A 262 -11.73 -17.75 -20.77
N SER A 263 -11.73 -18.17 -22.04
CA SER A 263 -12.90 -18.11 -22.92
C SER A 263 -14.06 -18.99 -22.41
N ASP A 264 -13.76 -20.20 -21.93
CA ASP A 264 -14.79 -21.09 -21.37
C ASP A 264 -15.42 -20.47 -20.12
N ILE A 265 -14.58 -19.88 -19.25
CA ILE A 265 -15.02 -19.18 -18.03
C ILE A 265 -15.86 -17.96 -18.39
N SER A 266 -15.41 -17.17 -19.38
CA SER A 266 -16.14 -16.00 -19.91
C SER A 266 -17.55 -16.37 -20.34
N LYS A 267 -17.69 -17.44 -21.12
CA LYS A 267 -19.00 -17.94 -21.59
C LYS A 267 -19.86 -18.46 -20.43
N SER A 268 -19.27 -19.22 -19.52
CA SER A 268 -20.00 -19.84 -18.39
C SER A 268 -20.57 -18.84 -17.41
N PHE A 269 -19.85 -17.73 -17.17
CA PHE A 269 -20.25 -16.71 -16.20
C PHE A 269 -20.85 -15.45 -16.84
N GLY A 270 -20.85 -15.33 -18.17
CA GLY A 270 -21.33 -14.14 -18.88
C GLY A 270 -20.47 -12.89 -18.61
N ILE A 271 -19.18 -13.07 -18.31
CA ILE A 271 -18.24 -11.99 -17.93
C ILE A 271 -17.15 -11.90 -18.99
N SER A 272 -16.79 -10.70 -19.43
CA SER A 272 -15.74 -10.53 -20.43
C SER A 272 -14.39 -11.07 -19.98
N GLU A 273 -13.60 -11.63 -20.89
CA GLU A 273 -12.24 -12.11 -20.61
C GLU A 273 -11.35 -11.02 -19.99
N LYS A 274 -11.50 -9.78 -20.47
CA LYS A 274 -10.81 -8.61 -19.90
C LYS A 274 -11.09 -8.48 -18.41
N LYS A 275 -12.36 -8.61 -18.00
CA LYS A 275 -12.78 -8.49 -16.61
C LYS A 275 -12.24 -9.63 -15.76
N ILE A 276 -12.26 -10.87 -16.29
CA ILE A 276 -11.68 -12.04 -15.60
C ILE A 276 -10.18 -11.81 -15.35
N ARG A 277 -9.43 -11.33 -16.32
CA ARG A 277 -8.00 -11.01 -16.18
C ARG A 277 -7.75 -9.89 -15.17
N GLU A 278 -8.60 -8.88 -15.15
CA GLU A 278 -8.49 -7.76 -14.22
C GLU A 278 -8.53 -8.21 -12.76
N PHE A 279 -9.34 -9.24 -12.46
CA PHE A 279 -9.43 -9.82 -11.11
C PHE A 279 -8.43 -10.96 -10.88
N ASN A 280 -7.81 -11.47 -11.94
CA ASN A 280 -6.85 -12.57 -11.89
C ASN A 280 -5.58 -12.23 -12.66
N PRO A 281 -4.85 -11.18 -12.25
CA PRO A 281 -3.69 -10.66 -12.99
C PRO A 281 -2.50 -11.62 -12.97
N GLN A 282 -2.53 -12.66 -12.16
CA GLN A 282 -1.51 -13.71 -12.13
C GLN A 282 -1.53 -14.58 -13.39
N LEU A 283 -2.63 -14.64 -14.14
CA LEU A 283 -2.77 -15.48 -15.34
C LEU A 283 -1.98 -14.90 -16.52
N LYS A 284 -0.96 -15.60 -17.00
CA LYS A 284 -0.11 -15.17 -18.11
C LYS A 284 -0.72 -15.41 -19.49
N GLY A 285 -1.46 -16.52 -19.65
CA GLY A 285 -2.01 -16.98 -20.90
C GLY A 285 -3.53 -17.10 -20.89
N ASN A 286 -4.08 -17.80 -21.88
CA ASN A 286 -5.52 -18.08 -21.99
C ASN A 286 -5.93 -19.38 -21.32
N VAL A 287 -4.97 -20.21 -20.90
CA VAL A 287 -5.20 -21.51 -20.29
C VAL A 287 -5.03 -21.39 -18.79
N ILE A 288 -5.99 -21.89 -18.03
CA ILE A 288 -5.87 -22.04 -16.58
C ILE A 288 -4.84 -23.15 -16.30
N PRO A 289 -3.97 -23.04 -15.27
CA PRO A 289 -2.92 -24.01 -15.00
C PRO A 289 -3.44 -25.46 -15.04
N PRO A 290 -3.05 -26.28 -16.02
CA PRO A 290 -3.67 -27.59 -16.28
C PRO A 290 -3.19 -28.70 -15.34
N TYR A 291 -2.14 -28.44 -14.56
CA TYR A 291 -1.55 -29.40 -13.60
C TYR A 291 -2.28 -29.46 -12.25
N TYR A 292 -3.19 -28.52 -11.98
CA TYR A 292 -4.11 -28.64 -10.87
C TYR A 292 -5.39 -29.38 -11.30
N LYS A 293 -6.04 -30.10 -10.42
CA LYS A 293 -7.40 -30.61 -10.66
C LYS A 293 -8.43 -29.50 -10.68
N THR A 294 -8.23 -28.49 -9.84
CA THR A 294 -9.07 -27.32 -9.72
C THR A 294 -8.23 -26.08 -9.50
N TYR A 295 -8.68 -24.94 -10.03
CA TYR A 295 -8.03 -23.65 -9.83
C TYR A 295 -9.05 -22.62 -9.31
N SER A 296 -8.60 -21.78 -8.34
CA SER A 296 -9.48 -20.76 -7.77
C SER A 296 -9.27 -19.42 -8.44
N LEU A 297 -10.36 -18.84 -8.92
CA LEU A 297 -10.42 -17.52 -9.54
C LEU A 297 -11.28 -16.56 -8.75
N LEU A 298 -11.02 -15.27 -8.87
CA LEU A 298 -11.90 -14.20 -8.43
C LEU A 298 -12.77 -13.76 -9.60
N ILE A 299 -14.08 -13.76 -9.42
CA ILE A 299 -15.06 -13.35 -10.43
C ILE A 299 -15.94 -12.26 -9.81
N PRO A 300 -16.14 -11.09 -10.48
CA PRO A 300 -17.08 -10.09 -10.00
C PRO A 300 -18.48 -10.68 -9.94
N ASN A 301 -19.24 -10.41 -8.88
CA ASN A 301 -20.64 -10.81 -8.84
C ASN A 301 -21.52 -9.90 -9.72
N SER A 302 -22.78 -10.32 -9.96
CA SER A 302 -23.73 -9.64 -10.86
C SER A 302 -24.04 -8.20 -10.44
N GLU A 303 -24.05 -7.90 -9.14
CA GLU A 303 -24.31 -6.54 -8.63
C GLU A 303 -23.14 -5.60 -8.94
N SER A 304 -21.91 -6.08 -8.87
CA SER A 304 -20.72 -5.30 -9.24
C SER A 304 -20.65 -5.02 -10.74
N ILE A 305 -21.20 -5.87 -11.59
CA ILE A 305 -21.26 -5.67 -13.05
C ILE A 305 -22.22 -4.53 -13.38
N ALA A 306 -23.34 -4.41 -12.66
CA ALA A 306 -24.34 -3.36 -12.87
C ALA A 306 -23.85 -1.96 -12.44
N MET A 307 -22.92 -1.87 -11.48
CA MET A 307 -22.34 -0.59 -11.02
C MET A 307 -21.19 -0.08 -11.91
N LEU A 308 -20.67 -0.89 -12.81
CA LEU A 308 -19.48 -0.58 -13.62
C LEU A 308 -19.80 -0.36 -15.11
N ASN A 309 -21.08 -0.45 -15.51
CA ASN A 309 -21.63 -0.05 -16.80
C ASN A 309 -22.34 1.29 -16.70
#